data_3662ae16ee6d2fa2b6189e4636be453b
#
_entry.id   3662ae16ee6d2fa2b6189e4636be453b
#
_cell.length_a   1.000
_cell.length_b   1.000
_cell.length_c   1.000
_cell.angle_alpha   90.00
_cell.angle_beta   90.00
_cell.angle_gamma   90.00
#
_symmetry.space_group_name_H-M   'P 1'
#
loop_
_entity.id
_entity.type
_entity.pdbx_description
1 polymer ?
#
loop_
_entity_poly.entity_id
_entity_poly.type
_entity_poly.pdbx_seq_one_letter_code
_entity_poly.pdbx_strand_id
1 'polypeptide(L)'
;MVTFTAKLTIKEGKEGEFEAAMRDKVVAEVRKEAGNHAYTFCKSKENPRVFMFFEEYADDDAVKAHRKHLGELGVDLGAMLDGAPVLEFYEKIAE
;
A
#
# COMPACT_ATOMS: atom_id res chain seq x y z
N MET A 1 11.45 12.39 -6.71
CA MET A 1 10.22 11.79 -6.16
C MET A 1 10.11 10.35 -6.66
N VAL A 2 9.67 9.46 -5.79
CA VAL A 2 9.48 8.04 -6.14
C VAL A 2 7.99 7.78 -6.27
N THR A 3 7.54 7.30 -7.42
CA THR A 3 6.14 7.02 -7.72
C THR A 3 5.99 5.57 -8.13
N PHE A 4 5.07 4.85 -7.49
CA PHE A 4 4.83 3.47 -7.84
C PHE A 4 3.43 3.01 -7.46
N THR A 5 3.02 1.88 -8.03
CA THR A 5 1.83 1.17 -7.61
C THR A 5 2.23 -0.14 -6.95
N ALA A 6 1.43 -0.56 -5.97
CA ALA A 6 1.57 -1.85 -5.30
C ALA A 6 0.26 -2.61 -5.47
N LYS A 7 0.29 -3.70 -6.23
CA LYS A 7 -0.89 -4.55 -6.43
C LYS A 7 -0.78 -5.74 -5.49
N LEU A 8 -1.84 -5.95 -4.71
CA LEU A 8 -1.89 -6.99 -3.69
C LEU A 8 -3.05 -7.93 -3.96
N THR A 9 -2.78 -9.24 -3.93
CA THR A 9 -3.83 -10.25 -3.97
C THR A 9 -3.97 -10.82 -2.57
N ILE A 10 -5.20 -10.82 -2.05
CA ILE A 10 -5.48 -11.22 -0.67
C ILE A 10 -6.04 -12.65 -0.66
N LYS A 11 -5.66 -13.44 0.34
CA LYS A 11 -6.17 -14.80 0.51
C LYS A 11 -7.68 -14.78 0.60
N GLU A 12 -8.30 -15.78 -0.04
CA GLU A 12 -9.75 -15.96 0.03
C GLU A 12 -10.22 -16.01 1.48
N GLY A 13 -11.23 -15.22 1.80
CA GLY A 13 -11.77 -15.10 3.15
C GLY A 13 -11.13 -14.03 4.01
N LYS A 14 -10.02 -13.42 3.57
CA LYS A 14 -9.32 -12.37 4.32
C LYS A 14 -9.56 -10.97 3.77
N GLU A 15 -10.31 -10.85 2.69
CA GLU A 15 -10.54 -9.58 1.97
C GLU A 15 -11.12 -8.50 2.86
N GLY A 16 -12.16 -8.84 3.63
CA GLY A 16 -12.82 -7.88 4.51
C GLY A 16 -11.92 -7.39 5.64
N GLU A 17 -11.16 -8.29 6.25
CA GLU A 17 -10.20 -7.96 7.31
C GLU A 17 -9.11 -7.04 6.75
N PHE A 18 -8.58 -7.36 5.58
CA PHE A 18 -7.56 -6.53 4.93
C PHE A 18 -8.10 -5.14 4.59
N GLU A 19 -9.26 -5.08 3.95
CA GLU A 19 -9.87 -3.80 3.56
C GLU A 19 -10.11 -2.91 4.77
N ALA A 20 -10.66 -3.46 5.84
CA ALA A 20 -10.92 -2.70 7.07
C ALA A 20 -9.61 -2.19 7.70
N ALA A 21 -8.59 -3.04 7.79
CA ALA A 21 -7.30 -2.65 8.38
C ALA A 21 -6.66 -1.52 7.60
N MET A 22 -6.67 -1.59 6.25
CA MET A 22 -6.09 -0.56 5.41
C MET A 22 -6.87 0.74 5.48
N ARG A 23 -8.18 0.66 5.26
CA ARG A 23 -9.07 1.83 5.24
C ARG A 23 -9.10 2.56 6.57
N ASP A 24 -9.20 1.83 7.68
CA ASP A 24 -9.50 2.42 8.97
C ASP A 24 -8.25 2.77 9.80
N LYS A 25 -7.10 2.21 9.45
CA LYS A 25 -5.87 2.43 10.21
C LYS A 25 -4.66 2.78 9.35
N VAL A 26 -4.28 1.90 8.44
CA VAL A 26 -2.97 1.99 7.77
C VAL A 26 -2.86 3.24 6.90
N VAL A 27 -3.86 3.55 6.11
CA VAL A 27 -3.82 4.72 5.22
C VAL A 27 -3.58 6.01 6.02
N ALA A 28 -4.32 6.20 7.10
CA ALA A 28 -4.17 7.41 7.93
C ALA A 28 -2.77 7.50 8.55
N GLU A 29 -2.23 6.38 9.02
CA GLU A 29 -0.89 6.35 9.63
C GLU A 29 0.21 6.62 8.60
N VAL A 30 0.10 6.02 7.40
CA VAL A 30 1.07 6.25 6.32
C VAL A 30 1.06 7.71 5.87
N ARG A 31 -0.12 8.32 5.80
CA ARG A 31 -0.24 9.74 5.40
C ARG A 31 0.43 10.70 6.40
N LYS A 32 0.72 10.27 7.61
CA LYS A 32 1.47 11.06 8.60
C LYS A 32 2.98 11.02 8.38
N GLU A 33 3.48 10.12 7.55
CA GLU A 33 4.91 10.04 7.26
C GLU A 33 5.39 11.30 6.56
N ALA A 34 6.49 11.88 7.04
CA ALA A 34 6.99 13.16 6.53
C ALA A 34 7.30 13.12 5.03
N GLY A 35 7.79 11.99 4.55
CA GLY A 35 8.17 11.82 3.14
C GLY A 35 7.06 11.27 2.25
N ASN A 36 5.86 11.01 2.77
CA ASN A 36 4.75 10.49 1.96
C ASN A 36 3.99 11.63 1.29
N HIS A 37 3.86 11.58 -0.03
CA HIS A 37 3.13 12.55 -0.84
C HIS A 37 1.79 12.03 -1.32
N ALA A 38 1.63 10.72 -1.45
CA ALA A 38 0.36 10.10 -1.83
C ALA A 38 0.30 8.66 -1.35
N TYR A 39 -0.86 8.24 -0.91
CA TYR A 39 -1.12 6.85 -0.52
C TYR A 39 -2.60 6.58 -0.72
N THR A 40 -2.96 6.17 -1.94
CA THR A 40 -4.35 5.99 -2.35
C THR A 40 -4.67 4.50 -2.44
N PHE A 41 -5.65 4.07 -1.67
CA PHE A 41 -6.06 2.68 -1.57
C PHE A 41 -7.24 2.41 -2.49
N CYS A 42 -7.09 1.45 -3.40
CA CYS A 42 -8.10 1.12 -4.39
C CYS A 42 -8.42 -0.38 -4.38
N LYS A 43 -9.66 -0.71 -4.71
CA LYS A 43 -10.12 -2.08 -4.82
C LYS A 43 -10.47 -2.37 -6.27
N SER A 44 -10.04 -3.51 -6.78
CA SER A 44 -10.41 -3.95 -8.14
C SER A 44 -11.91 -4.12 -8.26
N LYS A 45 -12.48 -3.67 -9.38
CA LYS A 45 -13.89 -3.88 -9.68
C LYS A 45 -14.16 -5.29 -10.22
N GLU A 46 -13.14 -5.93 -10.79
CA GLU A 46 -13.26 -7.23 -11.42
C GLU A 46 -12.96 -8.39 -10.48
N ASN A 47 -12.08 -8.17 -9.50
CA ASN A 47 -11.65 -9.23 -8.58
C ASN A 47 -11.66 -8.72 -7.14
N PRO A 48 -12.58 -9.21 -6.28
CA PRO A 48 -12.73 -8.72 -4.90
C PRO A 48 -11.52 -9.03 -4.01
N ARG A 49 -10.58 -9.87 -4.46
CA ARG A 49 -9.36 -10.21 -3.72
C ARG A 49 -8.19 -9.32 -4.08
N VAL A 50 -8.35 -8.44 -5.08
CA VAL A 50 -7.24 -7.62 -5.58
C VAL A 50 -7.43 -6.17 -5.17
N PHE A 51 -6.37 -5.60 -4.59
CA PHE A 51 -6.29 -4.20 -4.18
C PHE A 51 -5.04 -3.57 -4.77
N MET A 52 -5.03 -2.27 -4.87
CA MET A 52 -3.89 -1.53 -5.40
C MET A 52 -3.70 -0.24 -4.61
N PHE A 53 -2.43 0.06 -4.29
CA PHE A 53 -2.06 1.35 -3.73
C PHE A 53 -1.33 2.15 -4.79
N PHE A 54 -1.71 3.42 -4.94
CA PHE A 54 -0.91 4.39 -5.66
C PHE A 54 -0.12 5.17 -4.63
N GLU A 55 1.21 5.20 -4.76
CA GLU A 55 2.09 5.72 -3.71
C GLU A 55 3.13 6.68 -4.29
N GLU A 56 3.39 7.77 -3.55
CA GLU A 56 4.45 8.70 -3.89
C GLU A 56 5.21 9.10 -2.64
N TYR A 57 6.55 9.14 -2.76
CA TYR A 57 7.45 9.50 -1.68
C TYR A 57 8.50 10.49 -2.16
N ALA A 58 9.03 11.30 -1.23
CA ALA A 58 10.00 12.33 -1.56
C ALA A 58 11.27 11.77 -2.21
N ASP A 59 11.76 10.62 -1.71
CA ASP A 59 13.01 9.99 -2.14
C ASP A 59 13.05 8.53 -1.68
N ASP A 60 14.15 7.84 -1.99
CA ASP A 60 14.35 6.44 -1.61
C ASP A 60 14.41 6.25 -0.10
N ASP A 61 14.95 7.23 0.64
CA ASP A 61 15.00 7.14 2.10
C ASP A 61 13.59 7.19 2.70
N ALA A 62 12.71 7.98 2.11
CA ALA A 62 11.31 8.03 2.53
C ALA A 62 10.60 6.69 2.28
N VAL A 63 10.92 6.00 1.19
CA VAL A 63 10.39 4.66 0.92
C VAL A 63 10.87 3.66 1.97
N LYS A 64 12.15 3.72 2.35
CA LYS A 64 12.71 2.84 3.39
C LYS A 64 12.04 3.10 4.74
N ALA A 65 11.84 4.38 5.09
CA ALA A 65 11.16 4.76 6.32
C ALA A 65 9.72 4.24 6.33
N HIS A 66 9.04 4.31 5.19
CA HIS A 66 7.69 3.78 5.04
C HIS A 66 7.64 2.27 5.32
N ARG A 67 8.55 1.51 4.73
CA ARG A 67 8.60 0.05 4.94
C ARG A 67 8.80 -0.31 6.41
N LYS A 68 9.68 0.40 7.08
CA LYS A 68 9.91 0.22 8.52
C LYS A 68 8.65 0.55 9.31
N HIS A 69 8.01 1.67 9.00
CA HIS A 69 6.79 2.12 9.67
C HIS A 69 5.65 1.11 9.50
N LEU A 70 5.47 0.55 8.29
CA LEU A 70 4.46 -0.49 8.05
C LEU A 70 4.65 -1.67 9.01
N GLY A 71 5.89 -2.11 9.21
CA GLY A 71 6.19 -3.21 10.11
C GLY A 71 5.84 -2.89 11.56
N GLU A 72 5.78 -1.62 11.92
CA GLU A 72 5.48 -1.16 13.28
C GLU A 72 3.99 -0.98 13.54
N LEU A 73 3.14 -1.01 12.51
CA LEU A 73 1.71 -0.75 12.66
C LEU A 73 0.90 -1.94 13.21
N GLY A 74 1.54 -3.09 13.37
CA GLY A 74 0.90 -4.25 13.97
C GLY A 74 -0.12 -4.97 13.09
N VAL A 75 -0.09 -4.74 11.78
CA VAL A 75 -0.93 -5.46 10.82
C VAL A 75 -0.10 -6.56 10.18
N ASP A 76 -0.55 -7.81 10.32
CA ASP A 76 0.14 -8.96 9.75
C ASP A 76 -0.23 -9.16 8.28
N LEU A 77 0.42 -8.39 7.41
CA LEU A 77 0.18 -8.47 5.97
C LEU A 77 0.55 -9.85 5.41
N GLY A 78 1.62 -10.46 5.92
CA GLY A 78 2.05 -11.77 5.46
C GLY A 78 0.99 -12.85 5.63
N ALA A 79 0.18 -12.75 6.69
CA ALA A 79 -0.90 -13.70 6.93
C ALA A 79 -2.07 -13.52 5.96
N MET A 80 -2.22 -12.34 5.38
CA MET A 80 -3.35 -12.00 4.51
C MET A 80 -3.02 -12.06 3.02
N LEU A 81 -1.74 -11.92 2.65
CA LEU A 81 -1.32 -11.89 1.25
C LEU A 81 -1.30 -13.29 0.63
N ASP A 82 -1.82 -13.37 -0.59
CA ASP A 82 -1.72 -14.55 -1.44
C ASP A 82 -0.65 -14.26 -2.49
N GLY A 83 0.58 -14.56 -2.15
CA GLY A 83 1.74 -14.26 -2.98
C GLY A 83 2.36 -12.89 -2.68
N ALA A 84 3.46 -12.59 -3.34
CA ALA A 84 4.18 -11.34 -3.16
C ALA A 84 3.43 -10.17 -3.82
N PRO A 85 3.50 -8.97 -3.23
CA PRO A 85 2.98 -7.78 -3.90
C PRO A 85 3.71 -7.52 -5.23
N VAL A 86 2.97 -7.00 -6.20
CA VAL A 86 3.55 -6.60 -7.48
C VAL A 86 3.76 -5.08 -7.46
N LEU A 87 5.02 -4.66 -7.49
CA LEU A 87 5.37 -3.24 -7.50
C LEU A 87 5.74 -2.81 -8.91
N GLU A 88 5.16 -1.70 -9.36
CA GLU A 88 5.49 -1.11 -10.65
C GLU A 88 5.87 0.36 -10.45
N PHE A 89 7.07 0.72 -10.87
CA PHE A 89 7.61 2.06 -10.68
C PHE A 89 7.40 2.90 -11.93
N TYR A 90 7.06 4.17 -11.72
CA TYR A 90 6.71 5.09 -12.80
C TYR A 90 7.47 6.41 -12.64
N GLU A 91 7.72 7.06 -13.77
CA GLU A 91 8.21 8.43 -13.79
C GLU A 91 7.02 9.35 -14.06
N LYS A 92 6.75 10.29 -13.16
CA LYS A 92 5.67 11.25 -13.35
C LYS A 92 6.09 12.26 -14.43
N ILE A 93 5.35 12.31 -15.52
CA ILE A 93 5.64 13.21 -16.65
C ILE A 93 4.86 14.51 -16.53
N ALA A 94 3.61 14.44 -16.12
CA ALA A 94 2.72 15.60 -16.01
C ALA A 94 1.59 15.30 -15.03
N GLU A 95 0.94 16.37 -14.56
CA GLU A 95 -0.25 16.22 -13.70
C GLU A 95 -1.24 17.36 -13.91
#